data_cbd53008055aba0f4ce3159c1025c773
#
_entry.id   cbd53008055aba0f4ce3159c1025c773
#
_cell.length_a   1.000
_cell.length_b   1.000
_cell.length_c   1.000
_cell.angle_alpha   90.00
_cell.angle_beta   90.00
_cell.angle_gamma   90.00
#
_symmetry.space_group_name_H-M   'P 1'
#
loop_
_entity.id
_entity.type
_entity.pdbx_description
1 polymer ?
#
loop_
_entity_poly.entity_id
_entity_poly.type
_entity_poly.pdbx_seq_one_letter_code
_entity_poly.pdbx_strand_id
1 'polypeptide(L)'
;MGWRIMSIYLSAILLCVSAQKKPDSPYKALQQYKFPAGLLPEGVTSYTLNESSGEFSAHLNGSCSFTLENSYELRYEPVMKGLISQGWLKKLSGVSVKVVLLWLDVVEVKRNGQNLEFSVGFKSADFPVENFEECPRCGCGFDCGNGIGGVLGNWSSS
;
A
#
# COMPACT_ATOMS: atom_id res chain seq x y z
N MET A 1 4.71 -1.14 -71.91
CA MET A 1 3.64 -0.70 -71.02
C MET A 1 3.82 -1.42 -69.69
N GLY A 2 4.42 -0.77 -68.74
CA GLY A 2 4.69 -1.36 -67.41
C GLY A 2 3.57 -1.03 -66.45
N TRP A 3 2.87 -2.01 -65.99
CA TRP A 3 1.97 -1.86 -64.85
C TRP A 3 2.77 -2.05 -63.55
N ARG A 4 2.97 -0.94 -62.87
CA ARG A 4 3.52 -0.94 -61.52
C ARG A 4 2.41 -1.37 -60.58
N ILE A 5 2.55 -2.55 -60.02
CA ILE A 5 1.74 -2.99 -58.90
C ILE A 5 2.30 -2.31 -57.66
N MET A 6 1.58 -1.28 -57.18
CA MET A 6 1.83 -0.70 -55.87
C MET A 6 1.36 -1.69 -54.83
N SER A 7 2.31 -2.38 -54.21
CA SER A 7 2.08 -3.18 -53.04
C SER A 7 1.84 -2.25 -51.86
N ILE A 8 0.60 -2.15 -51.46
CA ILE A 8 0.21 -1.40 -50.23
C ILE A 8 0.52 -2.34 -49.08
N TYR A 9 1.64 -2.09 -48.43
CA TYR A 9 1.91 -2.70 -47.13
C TYR A 9 1.00 -2.08 -46.06
N LEU A 10 -0.12 -2.73 -45.84
CA LEU A 10 -0.99 -2.42 -44.72
C LEU A 10 -0.30 -2.97 -43.48
N SER A 11 0.48 -2.09 -42.84
CA SER A 11 1.10 -2.36 -41.54
C SER A 11 -0.01 -2.41 -40.49
N ALA A 12 -0.52 -3.61 -40.23
CA ALA A 12 -1.39 -3.85 -39.10
C ALA A 12 -0.58 -3.68 -37.83
N ILE A 13 -0.60 -2.49 -37.26
CA ILE A 13 -0.11 -2.24 -35.90
C ILE A 13 -1.12 -2.94 -34.99
N LEU A 14 -0.77 -4.16 -34.60
CA LEU A 14 -1.46 -4.92 -33.57
C LEU A 14 -1.20 -4.20 -32.25
N LEU A 15 -2.09 -3.26 -31.87
CA LEU A 15 -2.13 -2.69 -30.54
C LEU A 15 -2.46 -3.81 -29.57
N CYS A 16 -1.42 -4.39 -28.97
CA CYS A 16 -1.54 -5.31 -27.86
C CYS A 16 -2.04 -4.49 -26.66
N VAL A 17 -3.34 -4.27 -26.57
CA VAL A 17 -3.99 -3.74 -25.38
C VAL A 17 -3.91 -4.84 -24.35
N SER A 18 -2.86 -4.81 -23.54
CA SER A 18 -2.78 -5.63 -22.34
C SER A 18 -3.92 -5.18 -21.42
N ALA A 19 -5.01 -5.93 -21.44
CA ALA A 19 -6.06 -5.76 -20.45
C ALA A 19 -5.41 -6.03 -19.08
N GLN A 20 -5.12 -4.97 -18.35
CA GLN A 20 -4.64 -5.10 -16.97
C GLN A 20 -5.76 -5.74 -16.18
N LYS A 21 -5.55 -7.00 -15.83
CA LYS A 21 -6.50 -7.73 -14.99
C LYS A 21 -6.55 -7.02 -13.64
N LYS A 22 -7.75 -6.59 -13.24
CA LYS A 22 -7.98 -6.01 -11.92
C LYS A 22 -7.37 -6.94 -10.85
N PRO A 23 -6.60 -6.42 -9.89
CA PRO A 23 -5.96 -7.24 -8.88
C PRO A 23 -6.99 -8.01 -8.07
N ASP A 24 -6.70 -9.29 -7.83
CA ASP A 24 -7.63 -10.21 -7.14
C ASP A 24 -7.73 -9.91 -5.63
N SER A 25 -6.82 -9.08 -5.10
CA SER A 25 -6.80 -8.73 -3.68
C SER A 25 -6.25 -7.32 -3.46
N PRO A 26 -6.59 -6.68 -2.32
CA PRO A 26 -6.05 -5.36 -1.97
C PRO A 26 -4.53 -5.39 -1.79
N TYR A 27 -3.99 -6.50 -1.34
CA TYR A 27 -2.54 -6.69 -1.16
C TYR A 27 -1.80 -6.69 -2.50
N LYS A 28 -2.34 -7.38 -3.50
CA LYS A 28 -1.81 -7.33 -4.87
C LYS A 28 -1.99 -5.97 -5.52
N ALA A 29 -3.08 -5.27 -5.21
CA ALA A 29 -3.29 -3.90 -5.65
C ALA A 29 -2.17 -2.99 -5.13
N LEU A 30 -1.83 -3.04 -3.85
CA LEU A 30 -0.71 -2.30 -3.28
C LEU A 30 0.60 -2.58 -4.04
N GLN A 31 0.91 -3.84 -4.31
CA GLN A 31 2.13 -4.23 -5.02
C GLN A 31 2.19 -3.68 -6.45
N GLN A 32 1.06 -3.62 -7.17
CA GLN A 32 0.98 -3.00 -8.50
C GLN A 32 1.33 -1.50 -8.46
N TYR A 33 1.00 -0.83 -7.36
CA TYR A 33 1.35 0.57 -7.12
C TYR A 33 2.69 0.76 -6.40
N LYS A 34 3.54 -0.26 -6.39
CA LYS A 34 4.89 -0.26 -5.78
C LYS A 34 4.90 -0.14 -4.25
N PHE A 35 3.85 -0.59 -3.60
CA PHE A 35 3.82 -0.68 -2.15
C PHE A 35 3.93 -2.14 -1.68
N PRO A 36 4.54 -2.39 -0.52
CA PRO A 36 4.54 -3.70 0.10
C PRO A 36 3.14 -4.05 0.61
N ALA A 37 2.82 -5.33 0.62
CA ALA A 37 1.52 -5.83 1.07
C ALA A 37 1.24 -5.51 2.55
N GLY A 38 2.26 -5.46 3.36
CA GLY A 38 2.17 -5.23 4.81
C GLY A 38 1.77 -3.82 5.23
N LEU A 39 1.50 -2.91 4.28
CA LEU A 39 0.82 -1.65 4.58
C LEU A 39 -0.65 -1.85 4.97
N LEU A 40 -1.22 -3.02 4.71
CA LEU A 40 -2.55 -3.39 5.15
C LEU A 40 -2.45 -4.56 6.14
N PRO A 41 -3.26 -4.57 7.21
CA PRO A 41 -3.34 -5.70 8.10
C PRO A 41 -4.02 -6.89 7.42
N GLU A 42 -3.77 -8.09 7.94
CA GLU A 42 -4.55 -9.27 7.55
C GLU A 42 -6.03 -9.05 7.86
N GLY A 43 -6.90 -9.67 7.08
CA GLY A 43 -8.34 -9.66 7.34
C GLY A 43 -9.13 -8.56 6.62
N VAL A 44 -8.57 -7.96 5.57
CA VAL A 44 -9.36 -7.10 4.68
C VAL A 44 -10.42 -7.95 4.00
N THR A 45 -11.70 -7.61 4.24
CA THR A 45 -12.86 -8.37 3.78
C THR A 45 -13.32 -7.97 2.38
N SER A 46 -13.14 -6.70 2.04
CA SER A 46 -13.47 -6.17 0.72
C SER A 46 -12.65 -4.93 0.41
N TYR A 47 -12.51 -4.62 -0.88
CA TYR A 47 -11.91 -3.40 -1.33
C TYR A 47 -12.50 -2.92 -2.65
N THR A 48 -12.40 -1.63 -2.89
CA THR A 48 -12.70 -1.00 -4.18
C THR A 48 -11.52 -0.17 -4.62
N LEU A 49 -11.28 -0.15 -5.92
CA LEU A 49 -10.24 0.66 -6.54
C LEU A 49 -10.76 1.17 -7.88
N ASN A 50 -10.77 2.46 -8.05
CA ASN A 50 -10.99 3.12 -9.32
C ASN A 50 -9.63 3.41 -9.96
N GLU A 51 -9.25 2.63 -10.96
CA GLU A 51 -7.93 2.75 -11.60
C GLU A 51 -7.72 4.09 -12.32
N SER A 52 -8.79 4.76 -12.75
CA SER A 52 -8.68 6.04 -13.45
C SER A 52 -8.46 7.22 -12.50
N SER A 53 -9.10 7.23 -11.34
CA SER A 53 -8.95 8.30 -10.34
C SER A 53 -7.92 7.97 -9.25
N GLY A 54 -7.62 6.70 -9.05
CA GLY A 54 -6.82 6.19 -7.94
C GLY A 54 -7.59 6.11 -6.62
N GLU A 55 -8.89 6.43 -6.60
CA GLU A 55 -9.69 6.31 -5.39
C GLU A 55 -9.79 4.86 -4.95
N PHE A 56 -9.49 4.61 -3.69
CA PHE A 56 -9.63 3.29 -3.10
C PHE A 56 -10.35 3.33 -1.75
N SER A 57 -10.94 2.20 -1.41
CA SER A 57 -11.49 1.93 -0.09
C SER A 57 -11.22 0.47 0.25
N ALA A 58 -10.72 0.21 1.46
CA ALA A 58 -10.52 -1.13 2.00
C ALA A 58 -11.28 -1.28 3.31
N HIS A 59 -11.86 -2.46 3.53
CA HIS A 59 -12.77 -2.71 4.65
C HIS A 59 -12.26 -3.87 5.51
N LEU A 60 -12.30 -3.66 6.82
CA LEU A 60 -12.06 -4.67 7.84
C LEU A 60 -13.36 -5.01 8.56
N ASN A 61 -13.41 -6.18 9.17
CA ASN A 61 -14.56 -6.59 10.00
C ASN A 61 -14.46 -6.04 11.44
N GLY A 62 -14.14 -4.76 11.58
CA GLY A 62 -13.93 -4.08 12.84
C GLY A 62 -12.60 -3.33 12.87
N SER A 63 -12.38 -2.52 13.90
CA SER A 63 -11.09 -1.84 14.11
C SER A 63 -9.99 -2.84 14.41
N CYS A 64 -8.81 -2.55 13.91
CA CYS A 64 -7.62 -3.38 14.08
C CYS A 64 -6.52 -2.53 14.71
N SER A 65 -6.02 -2.92 15.84
CA SER A 65 -4.87 -2.27 16.46
C SER A 65 -3.84 -3.29 16.91
N PHE A 66 -2.58 -2.88 16.86
CA PHE A 66 -1.46 -3.66 17.34
C PHE A 66 -0.32 -2.73 17.73
N THR A 67 0.53 -3.21 18.60
CA THR A 67 1.70 -2.47 19.07
C THR A 67 2.92 -2.96 18.30
N LEU A 68 3.65 -2.01 17.73
CA LEU A 68 4.99 -2.25 17.22
C LEU A 68 5.97 -2.23 18.40
N GLU A 69 6.99 -3.07 18.34
CA GLU A 69 8.04 -3.08 19.36
C GLU A 69 8.56 -1.67 19.59
N ASN A 70 8.69 -1.31 20.86
CA ASN A 70 9.29 -0.06 21.37
C ASN A 70 8.49 1.23 21.24
N SER A 71 7.17 1.24 21.23
CA SER A 71 6.37 2.43 21.57
C SER A 71 5.38 2.96 20.55
N TYR A 72 5.22 2.34 19.40
CA TYR A 72 4.21 2.80 18.43
C TYR A 72 3.04 1.84 18.41
N GLU A 73 1.85 2.35 18.68
CA GLU A 73 0.60 1.64 18.51
C GLU A 73 -0.03 2.13 17.20
N LEU A 74 -0.33 1.20 16.30
CA LEU A 74 -1.05 1.48 15.05
C LEU A 74 -2.50 1.07 15.22
N ARG A 75 -3.38 1.86 14.64
CA ARG A 75 -4.82 1.58 14.57
C ARG A 75 -5.30 1.77 13.14
N TYR A 76 -6.03 0.76 12.69
CA TYR A 76 -6.80 0.78 11.44
C TYR A 76 -8.28 0.81 11.78
N GLU A 77 -8.99 1.77 11.25
CA GLU A 77 -10.43 1.84 11.35
C GLU A 77 -11.09 0.79 10.44
N PRO A 78 -12.36 0.45 10.65
CA PRO A 78 -13.06 -0.52 9.80
C PRO A 78 -13.06 -0.17 8.31
N VAL A 79 -12.89 1.10 7.98
CA VAL A 79 -12.82 1.60 6.61
C VAL A 79 -11.61 2.51 6.44
N MET A 80 -10.75 2.12 5.53
CA MET A 80 -9.59 2.92 5.09
C MET A 80 -9.88 3.45 3.69
N LYS A 81 -9.57 4.71 3.44
CA LYS A 81 -9.80 5.37 2.14
C LYS A 81 -8.62 6.25 1.77
N GLY A 82 -8.49 6.52 0.48
CA GLY A 82 -7.49 7.45 -0.01
C GLY A 82 -7.40 7.48 -1.52
N LEU A 83 -6.32 8.08 -2.00
CA LEU A 83 -5.93 8.10 -3.39
C LEU A 83 -4.60 7.39 -3.54
N ILE A 84 -4.54 6.39 -4.41
CA ILE A 84 -3.32 5.65 -4.72
C ILE A 84 -2.82 5.99 -6.12
N SER A 85 -1.53 6.20 -6.24
CA SER A 85 -0.80 6.30 -7.49
C SER A 85 0.55 5.60 -7.33
N GLN A 86 1.34 5.50 -8.39
CA GLN A 86 2.62 4.80 -8.34
C GLN A 86 3.54 5.37 -7.25
N GLY A 87 3.74 4.60 -6.19
CA GLY A 87 4.58 4.98 -5.05
C GLY A 87 4.04 6.12 -4.19
N TRP A 88 2.76 6.47 -4.30
CA TRP A 88 2.19 7.57 -3.53
C TRP A 88 0.73 7.32 -3.11
N LEU A 89 0.51 7.22 -1.80
CA LEU A 89 -0.79 7.22 -1.14
C LEU A 89 -1.04 8.62 -0.58
N LYS A 90 -2.16 9.21 -0.94
CA LYS A 90 -2.56 10.57 -0.53
C LYS A 90 -3.96 10.59 0.05
N LYS A 91 -4.27 11.63 0.83
CA LYS A 91 -5.59 11.81 1.47
C LYS A 91 -6.03 10.54 2.20
N LEU A 92 -5.05 9.87 2.82
CA LEU A 92 -5.30 8.64 3.55
C LEU A 92 -6.16 8.94 4.78
N SER A 93 -7.10 8.08 5.07
CA SER A 93 -7.94 8.12 6.26
C SER A 93 -8.19 6.70 6.78
N GLY A 94 -8.46 6.60 8.07
CA GLY A 94 -8.71 5.32 8.74
C GLY A 94 -7.44 4.62 9.20
N VAL A 95 -6.29 5.30 9.19
CA VAL A 95 -5.04 4.79 9.77
C VAL A 95 -4.46 5.85 10.70
N SER A 96 -4.16 5.47 11.92
CA SER A 96 -3.55 6.37 12.89
C SER A 96 -2.42 5.69 13.65
N VAL A 97 -1.50 6.49 14.13
CA VAL A 97 -0.35 6.07 14.93
C VAL A 97 -0.35 6.82 16.27
N LYS A 98 -0.07 6.10 17.34
CA LYS A 98 0.10 6.71 18.65
C LYS A 98 1.56 7.08 18.86
N VAL A 99 1.80 8.35 19.04
CA VAL A 99 3.12 8.89 19.34
C VAL A 99 3.07 9.48 20.75
N VAL A 100 3.79 8.89 21.66
CA VAL A 100 3.75 9.18 23.10
C VAL A 100 2.34 8.96 23.66
N LEU A 101 1.52 10.00 23.77
CA LEU A 101 0.15 9.94 24.28
C LEU A 101 -0.90 10.44 23.26
N LEU A 102 -0.46 10.81 22.05
CA LEU A 102 -1.32 11.40 21.02
C LEU A 102 -1.53 10.42 19.88
N TRP A 103 -2.78 10.30 19.46
CA TRP A 103 -3.14 9.64 18.21
C TRP A 103 -3.04 10.64 17.06
N LEU A 104 -2.25 10.30 16.04
CA LEU A 104 -2.03 11.12 14.86
C LEU A 104 -2.47 10.34 13.63
N ASP A 105 -3.28 10.97 12.80
CA ASP A 105 -3.73 10.35 11.55
C ASP A 105 -2.58 10.34 10.52
N VAL A 106 -2.36 9.17 9.93
CA VAL A 106 -1.47 9.04 8.79
C VAL A 106 -2.23 9.50 7.55
N VAL A 107 -1.79 10.60 6.97
CA VAL A 107 -2.49 11.24 5.84
C VAL A 107 -1.84 10.94 4.48
N GLU A 108 -0.58 10.52 4.51
CA GLU A 108 0.18 10.26 3.29
C GLU A 108 1.26 9.20 3.54
N VAL A 109 1.49 8.36 2.52
CA VAL A 109 2.63 7.44 2.47
C VAL A 109 3.27 7.55 1.10
N LYS A 110 4.57 7.80 1.04
CA LYS A 110 5.32 7.93 -0.19
C LYS A 110 6.50 6.96 -0.22
N ARG A 111 6.68 6.29 -1.32
CA ARG A 111 7.85 5.43 -1.54
C ARG A 111 9.01 6.24 -2.11
N ASN A 112 10.12 6.24 -1.38
CA ASN A 112 11.38 6.84 -1.77
C ASN A 112 12.45 5.74 -1.87
N GLY A 113 12.55 5.09 -3.04
CA GLY A 113 13.48 3.96 -3.23
C GLY A 113 13.13 2.78 -2.33
N GLN A 114 14.00 2.46 -1.39
CA GLN A 114 13.84 1.37 -0.43
C GLN A 114 13.20 1.81 0.89
N ASN A 115 12.75 3.05 0.98
CA ASN A 115 12.08 3.58 2.15
C ASN A 115 10.63 3.98 1.84
N LEU A 116 9.81 3.94 2.87
CA LEU A 116 8.47 4.52 2.89
C LEU A 116 8.48 5.70 3.86
N GLU A 117 8.12 6.86 3.36
CA GLU A 117 7.90 8.07 4.15
C GLU A 117 6.43 8.14 4.55
N PHE A 118 6.18 8.12 5.85
CA PHE A 118 4.85 8.29 6.44
C PHE A 118 4.68 9.71 6.95
N SER A 119 3.61 10.38 6.57
CA SER A 119 3.31 11.73 7.00
C SER A 119 2.04 11.78 7.84
N VAL A 120 2.13 12.51 8.93
CA VAL A 120 0.97 12.87 9.79
C VAL A 120 0.58 14.34 9.59
N GLY A 121 0.92 14.90 8.44
CA GLY A 121 0.61 16.26 8.05
C GLY A 121 1.72 17.27 8.37
N PHE A 122 2.11 17.40 9.63
CA PHE A 122 3.15 18.37 10.06
C PHE A 122 4.52 17.74 10.30
N LYS A 123 4.61 16.41 10.33
CA LYS A 123 5.84 15.62 10.43
C LYS A 123 5.77 14.39 9.56
N SER A 124 6.93 13.90 9.16
CA SER A 124 7.10 12.60 8.50
C SER A 124 8.23 11.80 9.12
N ALA A 125 8.18 10.49 8.88
CA ALA A 125 9.21 9.54 9.28
C ALA A 125 9.40 8.49 8.21
N ASP A 126 10.66 8.10 7.99
CA ASP A 126 11.05 7.10 6.99
C ASP A 126 11.25 5.72 7.61
N PHE A 127 10.77 4.71 6.93
CA PHE A 127 10.90 3.31 7.33
C PHE A 127 11.31 2.45 6.15
N PRO A 128 12.20 1.46 6.33
CA PRO A 128 12.54 0.52 5.28
C PRO A 128 11.32 -0.24 4.75
N VAL A 129 11.23 -0.41 3.43
CA VAL A 129 10.15 -1.18 2.77
C VAL A 129 10.08 -2.61 3.31
N GLU A 130 11.24 -3.21 3.60
CA GLU A 130 11.35 -4.58 4.12
C GLU A 130 10.58 -4.80 5.43
N ASN A 131 10.34 -3.76 6.23
CA ASN A 131 9.54 -3.85 7.45
C ASN A 131 8.06 -4.12 7.18
N PHE A 132 7.62 -4.01 5.93
CA PHE A 132 6.22 -4.14 5.51
C PHE A 132 6.00 -5.28 4.50
N GLU A 133 6.91 -6.22 4.40
CA GLU A 133 6.77 -7.37 3.49
C GLU A 133 5.68 -8.33 3.97
N GLU A 134 5.54 -8.50 5.27
CA GLU A 134 4.50 -9.29 5.90
C GLU A 134 3.32 -8.44 6.35
N CYS A 135 2.11 -8.98 6.25
CA CYS A 135 0.91 -8.30 6.71
C CYS A 135 0.78 -8.45 8.23
N PRO A 136 0.61 -7.34 8.98
CA PRO A 136 0.42 -7.42 10.42
C PRO A 136 -0.95 -8.01 10.77
N ARG A 137 -1.01 -8.71 11.90
CA ARG A 137 -2.25 -9.26 12.47
C ARG A 137 -2.78 -8.36 13.56
N CYS A 138 -4.09 -8.23 13.61
CA CYS A 138 -4.75 -7.45 14.65
C CYS A 138 -4.46 -8.02 16.03
N GLY A 139 -4.05 -7.16 16.96
CA GLY A 139 -3.70 -7.52 18.33
C GLY A 139 -2.23 -7.85 18.55
N CYS A 140 -1.62 -8.67 17.69
CA CYS A 140 -0.23 -9.11 17.85
C CYS A 140 0.76 -8.52 16.82
N GLY A 141 0.27 -7.87 15.76
CA GLY A 141 1.12 -7.22 14.76
C GLY A 141 1.92 -8.21 13.91
N PHE A 142 3.23 -8.06 13.88
CA PHE A 142 4.15 -8.89 13.12
C PHE A 142 4.65 -10.12 13.92
N ASP A 143 4.48 -10.13 15.24
CA ASP A 143 4.99 -11.16 16.16
C ASP A 143 3.92 -12.16 16.63
N CYS A 144 3.09 -12.65 15.73
CA CYS A 144 1.98 -13.55 16.06
C CYS A 144 2.35 -15.03 16.19
N GLY A 145 3.58 -15.38 16.03
CA GLY A 145 4.04 -16.77 16.07
C GLY A 145 5.27 -16.97 16.91
N ASN A 146 5.12 -17.64 18.03
CA ASN A 146 6.18 -18.16 18.90
C ASN A 146 7.12 -17.10 19.47
N GLY A 147 7.03 -16.89 20.77
CA GLY A 147 8.09 -16.23 21.51
C GLY A 147 9.44 -16.84 21.21
N ILE A 148 10.33 -16.07 20.63
CA ILE A 148 11.75 -16.19 20.33
C ILE A 148 12.00 -15.91 18.84
N GLY A 149 12.43 -14.69 18.54
CA GLY A 149 13.07 -14.33 17.28
C GLY A 149 12.29 -13.36 16.39
N GLY A 150 11.83 -12.25 16.95
CA GLY A 150 11.40 -11.11 16.12
C GLY A 150 12.60 -10.49 15.42
N VAL A 151 12.52 -10.35 14.11
CA VAL A 151 13.46 -9.53 13.37
C VAL A 151 13.24 -8.09 13.81
N LEU A 152 14.20 -7.56 14.55
CA LEU A 152 14.21 -6.20 15.05
C LEU A 152 14.22 -5.21 13.88
N GLY A 153 13.06 -4.74 13.49
CA GLY A 153 12.94 -3.55 12.68
C GLY A 153 13.36 -2.34 13.52
N ASN A 154 14.50 -1.78 13.23
CA ASN A 154 15.01 -0.61 13.93
C ASN A 154 14.23 0.62 13.45
N TRP A 155 13.26 1.06 14.22
CA TRP A 155 12.52 2.30 14.00
C TRP A 155 13.40 3.47 14.42
N SER A 156 14.21 3.94 13.49
CA SER A 156 15.05 5.12 13.69
C SER A 156 14.29 6.36 13.23
N SER A 157 13.78 7.11 14.17
CA SER A 157 13.25 8.46 13.92
C SER A 157 14.41 9.43 13.71
N SER A 158 14.43 10.08 12.58
CA SER A 158 15.26 11.27 12.32
C SER A 158 14.45 12.51 12.58
#